data_62eb5f0961173a55a822425483c70509
#
_entry.id   62eb5f0961173a55a822425483c70509
#
_cell.length_a   1.000
_cell.length_b   1.000
_cell.length_c   1.000
_cell.angle_alpha   90.00
_cell.angle_beta   90.00
_cell.angle_gamma   90.00
#
_symmetry.space_group_name_H-M   'P 1'
#
loop_
_entity.id
_entity.type
_entity.pdbx_description
1 polymer ?
#
loop_
_entity_poly.entity_id
_entity_poly.type
_entity_poly.pdbx_seq_one_letter_code
_entity_poly.pdbx_strand_id
1 'polypeptide(L)'
;MLAAQFGLELRLLLRNGEQLLLTMFIPITLLVGLVLLPLGDFGDDRAGTFVPAIMALAVISTAFTGQAIAVAFDRRYGALKRLGATALPVWGIIAGKSLAVVAVVFLQSILLGAIGLALGWRPEIAGLVLGALIIALGTAEFAALGLLVGGTLRAEIVLAVANLLWFVFAGLGALTLEGQAVPGPAAWAARLTPAGALTEALTRAMTLSVDWFGIAVLAVWGAAAALAALRWFRFT
;
A
#
# COMPACT_ATOMS: atom_id res chain seq x y z
N MET A 1 15.68 1.33 21.27
CA MET A 1 14.35 0.73 21.46
C MET A 1 13.59 0.64 20.11
N LEU A 2 13.34 1.74 19.38
CA LEU A 2 12.62 1.72 18.09
C LEU A 2 13.30 0.79 17.05
N ALA A 3 14.63 0.86 16.91
CA ALA A 3 15.37 0.01 15.97
C ALA A 3 15.25 -1.50 16.30
N ALA A 4 15.20 -1.86 17.58
CA ALA A 4 14.99 -3.26 17.99
C ALA A 4 13.56 -3.74 17.66
N GLN A 5 12.55 -2.89 17.89
CA GLN A 5 11.16 -3.18 17.53
C GLN A 5 11.02 -3.29 16.01
N PHE A 6 11.55 -2.35 15.25
CA PHE A 6 11.61 -2.41 13.79
C PHE A 6 12.23 -3.71 13.28
N GLY A 7 13.42 -4.07 13.81
CA GLY A 7 14.13 -5.28 13.42
C GLY A 7 13.35 -6.57 13.75
N LEU A 8 12.62 -6.59 14.87
CA LEU A 8 11.75 -7.71 15.24
C LEU A 8 10.58 -7.81 14.23
N GLU A 9 9.86 -6.72 14.01
CA GLU A 9 8.70 -6.70 13.10
C GLU A 9 9.10 -7.04 11.66
N LEU A 10 10.22 -6.49 11.18
CA LEU A 10 10.73 -6.80 9.84
C LEU A 10 11.07 -8.29 9.70
N ARG A 11 11.72 -8.89 10.72
CA ARG A 11 12.00 -10.34 10.70
C ARG A 11 10.72 -11.17 10.70
N LEU A 12 9.71 -10.77 11.46
CA LEU A 12 8.41 -11.46 11.48
C LEU A 12 7.73 -11.41 10.13
N LEU A 13 7.70 -10.24 9.47
CA LEU A 13 7.15 -10.08 8.12
C LEU A 13 7.93 -10.91 7.09
N LEU A 14 9.26 -10.84 7.08
CA LEU A 14 10.10 -11.57 6.12
C LEU A 14 10.11 -13.10 6.36
N ARG A 15 9.80 -13.57 7.56
CA ARG A 15 9.69 -15.01 7.86
C ARG A 15 8.28 -15.56 7.63
N ASN A 16 7.29 -14.70 7.44
CA ASN A 16 5.95 -15.13 7.07
C ASN A 16 5.88 -15.39 5.56
N GLY A 17 6.45 -16.53 5.13
CA GLY A 17 6.57 -16.88 3.72
C GLY A 17 5.23 -16.99 3.01
N GLU A 18 4.17 -17.45 3.68
CA GLU A 18 2.82 -17.52 3.11
C GLU A 18 2.30 -16.11 2.77
N GLN A 19 2.39 -15.18 3.71
CA GLN A 19 1.95 -13.81 3.50
C GLN A 19 2.78 -13.11 2.41
N LEU A 20 4.11 -13.27 2.44
CA LEU A 20 4.99 -12.71 1.42
C LEU A 20 4.65 -13.27 0.04
N LEU A 21 4.45 -14.60 -0.07
CA LEU A 21 4.11 -15.22 -1.33
C LEU A 21 2.80 -14.66 -1.88
N LEU A 22 1.76 -14.56 -1.07
CA LEU A 22 0.46 -14.01 -1.50
C LEU A 22 0.56 -12.53 -1.89
N THR A 23 1.25 -11.71 -1.10
CA THR A 23 1.39 -10.27 -1.37
C THR A 23 2.32 -9.96 -2.54
N MET A 24 3.17 -10.90 -2.95
CA MET A 24 4.05 -10.77 -4.12
C MET A 24 3.49 -11.46 -5.36
N PHE A 25 2.90 -12.65 -5.21
CA PHE A 25 2.42 -13.44 -6.33
C PHE A 25 1.33 -12.71 -7.13
N ILE A 26 0.35 -12.11 -6.44
CA ILE A 26 -0.75 -11.40 -7.10
C ILE A 26 -0.22 -10.20 -7.90
N PRO A 27 0.55 -9.24 -7.33
CA PRO A 27 1.11 -8.12 -8.10
C PRO A 27 1.99 -8.57 -9.26
N ILE A 28 2.85 -9.56 -9.08
CA ILE A 28 3.73 -10.05 -10.15
C ILE A 28 2.91 -10.65 -11.29
N THR A 29 1.95 -11.53 -10.97
CA THR A 29 1.10 -12.17 -11.98
C THR A 29 0.27 -11.15 -12.75
N LEU A 30 -0.30 -10.15 -12.03
CA LEU A 30 -1.04 -9.06 -12.66
C LEU A 30 -0.12 -8.21 -13.54
N LEU A 31 1.07 -7.84 -13.08
CA LEU A 31 2.01 -7.04 -13.87
C LEU A 31 2.38 -7.76 -15.17
N VAL A 32 2.83 -9.01 -15.06
CA VAL A 32 3.23 -9.82 -16.23
C VAL A 32 2.04 -10.02 -17.15
N GLY A 33 0.88 -10.38 -16.61
CA GLY A 33 -0.34 -10.61 -17.41
C GLY A 33 -0.81 -9.35 -18.13
N LEU A 34 -0.90 -8.21 -17.44
CA LEU A 34 -1.38 -6.95 -18.02
C LEU A 34 -0.41 -6.35 -19.05
N VAL A 35 0.91 -6.58 -18.90
CA VAL A 35 1.90 -6.10 -19.87
C VAL A 35 1.95 -7.00 -21.10
N LEU A 36 1.94 -8.33 -20.94
CA LEU A 36 2.13 -9.28 -22.05
C LEU A 36 0.85 -9.63 -22.80
N LEU A 37 -0.32 -9.61 -22.13
CA LEU A 37 -1.57 -9.94 -22.77
C LEU A 37 -2.24 -8.71 -23.40
N PRO A 38 -2.82 -8.81 -24.60
CA PRO A 38 -3.47 -7.69 -25.28
C PRO A 38 -4.86 -7.40 -24.69
N LEU A 39 -4.91 -7.11 -23.39
CA LEU A 39 -6.13 -6.81 -22.66
C LEU A 39 -6.37 -5.29 -22.67
N GLY A 40 -7.45 -4.84 -23.31
CA GLY A 40 -7.79 -3.41 -23.39
C GLY A 40 -6.86 -2.61 -24.30
N ASP A 41 -7.22 -1.36 -24.55
CA ASP A 41 -6.46 -0.41 -25.33
C ASP A 41 -5.76 0.59 -24.40
N PHE A 42 -4.50 0.29 -24.07
CA PHE A 42 -3.64 1.10 -23.18
C PHE A 42 -2.42 1.67 -23.91
N GLY A 43 -2.48 1.74 -25.24
CA GLY A 43 -1.38 2.22 -26.06
C GLY A 43 -0.17 1.29 -26.08
N ASP A 44 0.92 1.77 -26.69
CA ASP A 44 2.14 0.97 -26.91
C ASP A 44 3.01 0.80 -25.66
N ASP A 45 2.98 1.78 -24.72
CA ASP A 45 3.75 1.71 -23.46
C ASP A 45 2.94 1.12 -22.30
N ARG A 46 2.59 -0.15 -22.46
CA ARG A 46 1.86 -0.90 -21.39
C ARG A 46 2.68 -1.01 -20.11
N ALA A 47 4.00 -1.19 -20.21
CA ALA A 47 4.86 -1.29 -19.03
C ALA A 47 4.90 0.04 -18.27
N GLY A 48 4.97 1.19 -18.95
CA GLY A 48 4.90 2.52 -18.32
C GLY A 48 3.58 2.75 -17.58
N THR A 49 2.48 2.24 -18.11
CA THR A 49 1.14 2.34 -17.48
C THR A 49 0.99 1.41 -16.28
N PHE A 50 1.34 0.14 -16.44
CA PHE A 50 1.00 -0.88 -15.43
C PHE A 50 2.02 -1.02 -14.30
N VAL A 51 3.33 -0.75 -14.51
CA VAL A 51 4.32 -0.87 -13.45
C VAL A 51 3.98 0.04 -12.25
N PRO A 52 3.76 1.35 -12.40
CA PRO A 52 3.40 2.21 -11.28
C PRO A 52 2.04 1.84 -10.67
N ALA A 53 1.06 1.46 -11.48
CA ALA A 53 -0.26 1.04 -11.00
C ALA A 53 -0.18 -0.23 -10.11
N ILE A 54 0.60 -1.21 -10.52
CA ILE A 54 0.79 -2.45 -9.75
C ILE A 54 1.67 -2.20 -8.52
N MET A 55 2.61 -1.25 -8.56
CA MET A 55 3.31 -0.80 -7.35
C MET A 55 2.33 -0.17 -6.34
N ALA A 56 1.40 0.67 -6.79
CA ALA A 56 0.35 1.22 -5.93
C ALA A 56 -0.53 0.11 -5.33
N LEU A 57 -0.92 -0.89 -6.12
CA LEU A 57 -1.66 -2.05 -5.64
C LEU A 57 -0.88 -2.86 -4.59
N ALA A 58 0.45 -3.03 -4.77
CA ALA A 58 1.31 -3.69 -3.79
C ALA A 58 1.38 -2.92 -2.46
N VAL A 59 1.41 -1.58 -2.50
CA VAL A 59 1.28 -0.72 -1.31
C VAL A 59 -0.03 -1.02 -0.58
N ILE A 60 -1.17 -1.00 -1.29
CA ILE A 60 -2.49 -1.28 -0.71
C ILE A 60 -2.54 -2.68 -0.10
N SER A 61 -2.03 -3.68 -0.80
CA SER A 61 -2.01 -5.07 -0.34
C SER A 61 -1.23 -5.24 0.96
N THR A 62 -0.06 -4.64 1.06
CA THR A 62 0.86 -4.83 2.19
C THR A 62 0.58 -3.87 3.33
N ALA A 63 0.47 -2.56 3.02
CA ALA A 63 0.32 -1.54 4.05
C ALA A 63 -1.09 -1.45 4.62
N PHE A 64 -2.14 -1.74 3.82
CA PHE A 64 -3.51 -1.76 4.32
C PHE A 64 -3.93 -3.16 4.72
N THR A 65 -4.10 -4.07 3.74
CA THR A 65 -4.71 -5.39 4.00
C THR A 65 -3.84 -6.24 4.91
N GLY A 66 -2.57 -6.38 4.59
CA GLY A 66 -1.62 -7.16 5.39
C GLY A 66 -1.49 -6.64 6.81
N GLN A 67 -1.34 -5.32 6.97
CA GLN A 67 -1.22 -4.72 8.31
C GLN A 67 -2.51 -4.78 9.11
N ALA A 68 -3.68 -4.53 8.50
CA ALA A 68 -4.96 -4.63 9.19
C ALA A 68 -5.19 -6.03 9.77
N ILE A 69 -4.97 -7.06 8.95
CA ILE A 69 -5.11 -8.46 9.35
C ILE A 69 -4.10 -8.81 10.46
N ALA A 70 -2.82 -8.48 10.27
CA ALA A 70 -1.77 -8.78 11.26
C ALA A 70 -2.08 -8.14 12.62
N VAL A 71 -2.47 -6.86 12.65
CA VAL A 71 -2.82 -6.14 13.89
C VAL A 71 -4.04 -6.74 14.57
N ALA A 72 -5.07 -7.09 13.82
CA ALA A 72 -6.28 -7.69 14.38
C ALA A 72 -6.02 -9.07 15.02
N PHE A 73 -5.19 -9.90 14.39
CA PHE A 73 -4.78 -11.19 14.94
C PHE A 73 -3.80 -11.06 16.10
N ASP A 74 -2.87 -10.10 16.07
CA ASP A 74 -1.98 -9.77 17.19
C ASP A 74 -2.79 -9.38 18.45
N ARG A 75 -3.89 -8.64 18.25
CA ARG A 75 -4.85 -8.34 19.34
C ARG A 75 -5.55 -9.60 19.82
N ARG A 76 -6.12 -10.38 18.91
CA ARG A 76 -6.86 -11.61 19.24
C ARG A 76 -6.03 -12.59 20.05
N TYR A 77 -4.75 -12.77 19.68
CA TYR A 77 -3.84 -13.68 20.38
C TYR A 77 -3.10 -13.04 21.57
N GLY A 78 -3.42 -11.79 21.91
CA GLY A 78 -2.86 -11.07 23.04
C GLY A 78 -1.39 -10.67 22.87
N ALA A 79 -0.84 -10.71 21.65
CA ALA A 79 0.53 -10.28 21.38
C ALA A 79 0.71 -8.78 21.67
N LEU A 80 -0.22 -7.94 21.23
CA LEU A 80 -0.20 -6.50 21.52
C LEU A 80 -0.34 -6.20 23.02
N LYS A 81 -1.15 -6.96 23.74
CA LYS A 81 -1.28 -6.83 25.21
C LYS A 81 0.04 -7.14 25.90
N ARG A 82 0.75 -8.18 25.47
CA ARG A 82 2.09 -8.52 26.02
C ARG A 82 3.12 -7.44 25.68
N LEU A 83 3.12 -6.90 24.47
CA LEU A 83 4.00 -5.80 24.07
C LEU A 83 3.70 -4.53 24.87
N GLY A 84 2.42 -4.20 25.09
CA GLY A 84 2.00 -3.06 25.89
C GLY A 84 2.36 -3.17 27.38
N ALA A 85 2.63 -4.38 27.90
CA ALA A 85 3.13 -4.61 29.24
C ALA A 85 4.65 -4.43 29.38
N THR A 86 5.37 -4.21 28.27
CA THR A 86 6.80 -3.90 28.27
C THR A 86 7.07 -2.41 28.45
N ALA A 87 8.33 -2.02 28.66
CA ALA A 87 8.74 -0.62 28.74
C ALA A 87 8.67 0.14 27.39
N LEU A 88 8.14 -0.47 26.34
CA LEU A 88 7.98 0.15 25.02
C LEU A 88 6.74 1.07 25.03
N PRO A 89 6.89 2.34 24.66
CA PRO A 89 5.73 3.22 24.52
C PRO A 89 4.88 2.78 23.32
N VAL A 90 3.57 2.99 23.41
CA VAL A 90 2.59 2.61 22.37
C VAL A 90 2.98 3.14 20.99
N TRP A 91 3.43 4.40 20.92
CA TRP A 91 3.87 4.98 19.66
C TRP A 91 5.10 4.24 19.08
N GLY A 92 5.98 3.70 19.92
CA GLY A 92 7.14 2.92 19.47
C GLY A 92 6.76 1.58 18.86
N ILE A 93 5.72 0.93 19.37
CA ILE A 93 5.17 -0.31 18.79
C ILE A 93 4.56 -0.02 17.41
N ILE A 94 3.72 1.00 17.33
CA ILE A 94 3.07 1.42 16.09
C ILE A 94 4.11 1.84 15.04
N ALA A 95 5.05 2.71 15.42
CA ALA A 95 6.10 3.17 14.51
C ALA A 95 7.00 2.04 14.04
N GLY A 96 7.36 1.09 14.91
CA GLY A 96 8.14 -0.10 14.54
C GLY A 96 7.43 -0.96 13.50
N LYS A 97 6.14 -1.22 13.68
CA LYS A 97 5.31 -1.94 12.70
C LYS A 97 5.22 -1.19 11.37
N SER A 98 4.91 0.10 11.41
CA SER A 98 4.78 0.91 10.18
C SER A 98 6.09 1.00 9.40
N LEU A 99 7.23 1.20 10.09
CA LEU A 99 8.55 1.21 9.44
C LEU A 99 8.91 -0.15 8.81
N ALA A 100 8.55 -1.26 9.45
CA ALA A 100 8.76 -2.58 8.88
C ALA A 100 7.94 -2.81 7.60
N VAL A 101 6.69 -2.33 7.59
CA VAL A 101 5.83 -2.36 6.40
C VAL A 101 6.43 -1.49 5.28
N VAL A 102 6.91 -0.28 5.60
CA VAL A 102 7.60 0.58 4.62
C VAL A 102 8.79 -0.15 4.00
N ALA A 103 9.63 -0.79 4.80
CA ALA A 103 10.78 -1.54 4.28
C ALA A 103 10.37 -2.71 3.36
N VAL A 104 9.31 -3.45 3.71
CA VAL A 104 8.77 -4.54 2.86
C VAL A 104 8.21 -3.98 1.56
N VAL A 105 7.44 -2.88 1.60
CA VAL A 105 6.88 -2.24 0.40
C VAL A 105 7.99 -1.74 -0.53
N PHE A 106 9.06 -1.15 0.02
CA PHE A 106 10.21 -0.76 -0.81
C PHE A 106 10.88 -1.96 -1.47
N LEU A 107 11.06 -3.07 -0.75
CA LEU A 107 11.60 -4.31 -1.32
C LEU A 107 10.69 -4.83 -2.45
N GLN A 108 9.38 -4.82 -2.26
CA GLN A 108 8.39 -5.19 -3.28
C GLN A 108 8.48 -4.27 -4.50
N SER A 109 8.59 -2.96 -4.29
CA SER A 109 8.69 -1.98 -5.37
C SER A 109 9.97 -2.15 -6.19
N ILE A 110 11.10 -2.48 -5.54
CA ILE A 110 12.35 -2.79 -6.23
C ILE A 110 12.17 -4.05 -7.09
N LEU A 111 11.55 -5.10 -6.57
CA LEU A 111 11.31 -6.33 -7.32
C LEU A 111 10.37 -6.10 -8.51
N LEU A 112 9.23 -5.41 -8.29
CA LEU A 112 8.29 -5.06 -9.37
C LEU A 112 8.94 -4.17 -10.42
N GLY A 113 9.77 -3.21 -9.98
CA GLY A 113 10.56 -2.36 -10.88
C GLY A 113 11.55 -3.16 -11.72
N ALA A 114 12.27 -4.13 -11.13
CA ALA A 114 13.18 -5.00 -11.85
C ALA A 114 12.46 -5.86 -12.91
N ILE A 115 11.28 -6.40 -12.56
CA ILE A 115 10.42 -7.12 -13.52
C ILE A 115 9.94 -6.15 -14.61
N GLY A 116 9.51 -4.94 -14.23
CA GLY A 116 9.10 -3.91 -15.18
C GLY A 116 10.19 -3.56 -16.18
N LEU A 117 11.45 -3.39 -15.73
CA LEU A 117 12.59 -3.16 -16.62
C LEU A 117 12.80 -4.31 -17.61
N ALA A 118 12.64 -5.56 -17.14
CA ALA A 118 12.71 -6.73 -18.02
C ALA A 118 11.56 -6.78 -19.03
N LEU A 119 10.38 -6.24 -18.68
CA LEU A 119 9.22 -6.12 -19.55
C LEU A 119 9.23 -4.87 -20.46
N GLY A 120 10.30 -4.10 -20.46
CA GLY A 120 10.45 -2.94 -21.34
C GLY A 120 10.19 -1.57 -20.71
N TRP A 121 9.82 -1.51 -19.42
CA TRP A 121 9.69 -0.25 -18.69
C TRP A 121 11.01 0.55 -18.70
N ARG A 122 10.93 1.86 -18.94
CA ARG A 122 12.11 2.72 -19.03
C ARG A 122 11.89 4.02 -18.25
N PRO A 123 11.88 3.95 -16.90
CA PRO A 123 11.69 5.12 -16.07
C PRO A 123 12.94 6.01 -16.09
N GLU A 124 12.74 7.31 -15.91
CA GLU A 124 13.82 8.22 -15.59
C GLU A 124 14.25 8.10 -14.12
N ILE A 125 15.53 8.28 -13.81
CA ILE A 125 16.06 8.17 -12.44
C ILE A 125 15.35 9.17 -11.50
N ALA A 126 15.11 10.39 -11.97
CA ALA A 126 14.39 11.39 -11.18
C ALA A 126 12.93 10.97 -10.89
N GLY A 127 12.26 10.29 -11.85
CA GLY A 127 10.94 9.69 -11.65
C GLY A 127 10.94 8.60 -10.60
N LEU A 128 11.99 7.77 -10.55
CA LEU A 128 12.14 6.76 -9.50
C LEU A 128 12.27 7.39 -8.11
N VAL A 129 13.01 8.49 -7.97
CA VAL A 129 13.12 9.20 -6.69
C VAL A 129 11.79 9.79 -6.26
N LEU A 130 11.07 10.47 -7.17
CA LEU A 130 9.73 10.99 -6.89
C LEU A 130 8.76 9.85 -6.55
N GLY A 131 8.78 8.77 -7.33
CA GLY A 131 7.97 7.58 -7.07
C GLY A 131 8.24 6.95 -5.72
N ALA A 132 9.51 6.88 -5.29
CA ALA A 132 9.86 6.38 -3.96
C ALA A 132 9.26 7.25 -2.84
N LEU A 133 9.24 8.57 -2.99
CA LEU A 133 8.59 9.49 -2.04
C LEU A 133 7.08 9.28 -1.99
N ILE A 134 6.43 9.12 -3.15
CA ILE A 134 4.99 8.82 -3.24
C ILE A 134 4.66 7.46 -2.63
N ILE A 135 5.48 6.43 -2.89
CA ILE A 135 5.35 5.10 -2.26
C ILE A 135 5.46 5.21 -0.74
N ALA A 136 6.42 5.97 -0.22
CA ALA A 136 6.57 6.18 1.22
C ALA A 136 5.33 6.87 1.83
N LEU A 137 4.83 7.93 1.18
CA LEU A 137 3.62 8.64 1.60
C LEU A 137 2.38 7.74 1.57
N GLY A 138 2.14 7.04 0.45
CA GLY A 138 1.02 6.12 0.31
C GLY A 138 1.12 4.94 1.30
N THR A 139 2.33 4.43 1.55
CA THR A 139 2.54 3.39 2.56
C THR A 139 2.19 3.87 3.96
N ALA A 140 2.58 5.10 4.32
CA ALA A 140 2.24 5.68 5.63
C ALA A 140 0.73 5.88 5.78
N GLU A 141 0.06 6.37 4.73
CA GLU A 141 -1.39 6.55 4.68
C GLU A 141 -2.13 5.20 4.83
N PHE A 142 -1.83 4.22 3.96
CA PHE A 142 -2.50 2.92 3.99
C PHE A 142 -2.15 2.11 5.25
N ALA A 143 -0.95 2.29 5.83
CA ALA A 143 -0.61 1.72 7.12
C ALA A 143 -1.47 2.32 8.25
N ALA A 144 -1.75 3.62 8.22
CA ALA A 144 -2.64 4.26 9.19
C ALA A 144 -4.08 3.74 9.07
N LEU A 145 -4.60 3.57 7.83
CA LEU A 145 -5.90 2.93 7.59
C LEU A 145 -5.91 1.48 8.07
N GLY A 146 -4.86 0.71 7.80
CA GLY A 146 -4.71 -0.67 8.27
C GLY A 146 -4.70 -0.77 9.78
N LEU A 147 -3.98 0.13 10.45
CA LEU A 147 -3.98 0.24 11.92
C LEU A 147 -5.36 0.60 12.48
N LEU A 148 -6.07 1.52 11.84
CA LEU A 148 -7.42 1.91 12.25
C LEU A 148 -8.37 0.71 12.17
N VAL A 149 -8.43 0.03 11.04
CA VAL A 149 -9.34 -1.12 10.83
C VAL A 149 -8.94 -2.28 11.73
N GLY A 150 -7.67 -2.67 11.74
CA GLY A 150 -7.15 -3.78 12.56
C GLY A 150 -7.19 -3.48 14.06
N GLY A 151 -7.04 -2.21 14.44
CA GLY A 151 -7.07 -1.75 15.82
C GLY A 151 -8.47 -1.61 16.43
N THR A 152 -9.53 -1.58 15.62
CA THR A 152 -10.90 -1.28 16.08
C THR A 152 -11.86 -2.44 15.94
N LEU A 153 -11.78 -3.23 14.87
CA LEU A 153 -12.72 -4.32 14.56
C LEU A 153 -12.21 -5.68 15.10
N ARG A 154 -13.10 -6.67 15.16
CA ARG A 154 -12.74 -8.07 15.49
C ARG A 154 -11.98 -8.70 14.33
N ALA A 155 -11.07 -9.64 14.61
CA ALA A 155 -10.18 -10.24 13.62
C ALA A 155 -10.92 -10.87 12.43
N GLU A 156 -12.04 -11.55 12.67
CA GLU A 156 -12.85 -12.17 11.64
C GLU A 156 -13.51 -11.13 10.70
N ILE A 157 -13.96 -10.00 11.29
CA ILE A 157 -14.55 -8.88 10.54
C ILE A 157 -13.44 -8.19 9.74
N VAL A 158 -12.27 -7.97 10.34
CA VAL A 158 -11.12 -7.36 9.65
C VAL A 158 -10.73 -8.18 8.42
N LEU A 159 -10.68 -9.50 8.54
CA LEU A 159 -10.34 -10.38 7.41
C LEU A 159 -11.29 -10.16 6.21
N ALA A 160 -12.60 -10.09 6.48
CA ALA A 160 -13.60 -9.87 5.42
C ALA A 160 -13.53 -8.43 4.87
N VAL A 161 -13.52 -7.42 5.75
CA VAL A 161 -13.55 -6.00 5.38
C VAL A 161 -12.27 -5.59 4.65
N ALA A 162 -11.09 -6.01 5.14
CA ALA A 162 -9.83 -5.65 4.50
C ALA A 162 -9.71 -6.24 3.09
N ASN A 163 -10.15 -7.50 2.88
CA ASN A 163 -10.16 -8.09 1.55
C ASN A 163 -11.20 -7.44 0.63
N LEU A 164 -12.40 -7.13 1.14
CA LEU A 164 -13.41 -6.41 0.35
C LEU A 164 -12.90 -5.03 -0.08
N LEU A 165 -12.36 -4.26 0.86
CA LEU A 165 -11.81 -2.93 0.57
C LEU A 165 -10.61 -3.00 -0.36
N TRP A 166 -9.81 -4.07 -0.32
CA TRP A 166 -8.73 -4.27 -1.29
C TRP A 166 -9.26 -4.29 -2.73
N PHE A 167 -10.33 -5.04 -3.00
CA PHE A 167 -10.96 -5.06 -4.34
C PHE A 167 -11.54 -3.71 -4.73
N VAL A 168 -12.18 -3.01 -3.78
CA VAL A 168 -12.71 -1.66 -4.02
C VAL A 168 -11.58 -0.70 -4.36
N PHE A 169 -10.49 -0.70 -3.59
CA PHE A 169 -9.33 0.15 -3.84
C PHE A 169 -8.62 -0.19 -5.15
N ALA A 170 -8.47 -1.49 -5.47
CA ALA A 170 -7.93 -1.93 -6.75
C ALA A 170 -8.76 -1.40 -7.93
N GLY A 171 -10.09 -1.51 -7.84
CA GLY A 171 -11.00 -0.97 -8.85
C GLY A 171 -10.93 0.55 -8.97
N LEU A 172 -10.91 1.28 -7.85
CA LEU A 172 -10.80 2.74 -7.84
C LEU A 172 -9.45 3.22 -8.40
N GLY A 173 -8.35 2.53 -8.08
CA GLY A 173 -7.05 2.79 -8.69
C GLY A 173 -7.05 2.55 -10.21
N ALA A 174 -7.67 1.46 -10.66
CA ALA A 174 -7.79 1.15 -12.08
C ALA A 174 -8.57 2.21 -12.87
N LEU A 175 -9.58 2.86 -12.25
CA LEU A 175 -10.36 3.94 -12.90
C LEU A 175 -9.53 5.20 -13.21
N THR A 176 -8.35 5.36 -12.63
CA THR A 176 -7.47 6.50 -12.89
C THR A 176 -6.43 6.23 -13.98
N LEU A 177 -6.36 4.99 -14.52
CA LEU A 177 -5.39 4.66 -15.57
C LEU A 177 -5.77 5.31 -16.90
N GLU A 178 -4.79 5.87 -17.58
CA GLU A 178 -4.95 6.37 -18.94
C GLU A 178 -5.34 5.22 -19.89
N GLY A 179 -6.14 5.54 -20.91
CA GLY A 179 -6.67 4.53 -21.84
C GLY A 179 -7.98 3.88 -21.40
N GLN A 180 -8.46 4.11 -20.18
CA GLN A 180 -9.80 3.68 -19.79
C GLN A 180 -10.86 4.65 -20.37
N ALA A 181 -11.88 4.10 -21.05
CA ALA A 181 -13.04 4.87 -21.48
C ALA A 181 -13.98 5.18 -20.30
N VAL A 182 -13.44 5.74 -19.22
CA VAL A 182 -14.20 6.06 -18.01
C VAL A 182 -14.70 7.49 -18.09
N PRO A 183 -15.98 7.75 -17.81
CA PRO A 183 -16.51 9.12 -17.76
C PRO A 183 -15.70 9.99 -16.80
N GLY A 184 -15.36 11.22 -17.23
CA GLY A 184 -14.56 12.16 -16.45
C GLY A 184 -15.01 12.32 -14.97
N PRO A 185 -16.32 12.38 -14.65
CA PRO A 185 -16.77 12.43 -13.26
C PRO A 185 -16.40 11.23 -12.42
N ALA A 186 -16.39 10.00 -12.98
CA ALA A 186 -16.03 8.78 -12.25
C ALA A 186 -14.52 8.72 -11.98
N ALA A 187 -13.69 9.09 -12.96
CA ALA A 187 -12.24 9.21 -12.77
C ALA A 187 -11.90 10.26 -11.69
N TRP A 188 -12.56 11.41 -11.69
CA TRP A 188 -12.41 12.42 -10.65
C TRP A 188 -12.83 11.92 -9.27
N ALA A 189 -13.96 11.21 -9.17
CA ALA A 189 -14.39 10.61 -7.92
C ALA A 189 -13.37 9.57 -7.41
N ALA A 190 -12.80 8.78 -8.30
CA ALA A 190 -11.73 7.83 -7.95
C ALA A 190 -10.49 8.55 -7.39
N ARG A 191 -10.08 9.69 -7.96
CA ARG A 191 -8.94 10.49 -7.48
C ARG A 191 -9.14 11.11 -6.09
N LEU A 192 -10.37 11.24 -5.61
CA LEU A 192 -10.66 11.68 -4.23
C LEU A 192 -10.47 10.54 -3.21
N THR A 193 -10.33 9.31 -3.67
CA THR A 193 -10.05 8.16 -2.81
C THR A 193 -8.53 7.98 -2.62
N PRO A 194 -8.07 7.38 -1.52
CA PRO A 194 -6.66 7.14 -1.31
C PRO A 194 -6.02 6.27 -2.40
N ALA A 195 -6.75 5.28 -2.91
CA ALA A 195 -6.24 4.37 -3.94
C ALA A 195 -6.07 5.06 -5.30
N GLY A 196 -7.07 5.81 -5.74
CA GLY A 196 -6.97 6.56 -7.00
C GLY A 196 -5.91 7.66 -6.91
N ALA A 197 -5.85 8.38 -5.79
CA ALA A 197 -4.82 9.39 -5.55
C ALA A 197 -3.40 8.80 -5.58
N LEU A 198 -3.19 7.63 -4.94
CA LEU A 198 -1.88 6.95 -4.95
C LEU A 198 -1.50 6.50 -6.36
N THR A 199 -2.41 5.84 -7.08
CA THR A 199 -2.14 5.32 -8.43
C THR A 199 -1.81 6.46 -9.38
N GLU A 200 -2.60 7.52 -9.42
CA GLU A 200 -2.39 8.68 -10.27
C GLU A 200 -1.08 9.42 -9.91
N ALA A 201 -0.86 9.70 -8.62
CA ALA A 201 0.35 10.39 -8.17
C ALA A 201 1.62 9.60 -8.51
N LEU A 202 1.58 8.27 -8.37
CA LEU A 202 2.72 7.41 -8.70
C LEU A 202 2.96 7.35 -10.22
N THR A 203 1.90 7.21 -11.03
CA THR A 203 2.01 7.23 -12.49
C THR A 203 2.60 8.54 -12.98
N ARG A 204 2.12 9.68 -12.47
CA ARG A 204 2.65 11.00 -12.81
C ARG A 204 4.09 11.21 -12.35
N ALA A 205 4.46 10.72 -11.18
CA ALA A 205 5.83 10.79 -10.68
C ALA A 205 6.83 10.13 -11.66
N MET A 206 6.45 9.01 -12.30
CA MET A 206 7.30 8.32 -13.29
C MET A 206 7.52 9.12 -14.56
N THR A 207 6.63 10.08 -14.89
CA THR A 207 6.75 11.03 -16.02
C THR A 207 7.25 12.41 -15.59
N LEU A 208 7.91 12.51 -14.42
CA LEU A 208 8.44 13.75 -13.83
C LEU A 208 7.37 14.82 -13.55
N SER A 209 6.12 14.44 -13.44
CA SER A 209 5.02 15.34 -13.09
C SER A 209 4.61 15.12 -11.64
N VAL A 210 4.54 16.20 -10.86
CA VAL A 210 4.13 16.13 -9.45
C VAL A 210 2.61 16.34 -9.35
N ASP A 211 1.89 15.34 -8.87
CA ASP A 211 0.47 15.44 -8.58
C ASP A 211 0.22 16.00 -7.17
N TRP A 212 0.27 17.33 -7.05
CA TRP A 212 0.01 18.01 -5.77
C TRP A 212 -1.38 17.72 -5.21
N PHE A 213 -2.38 17.53 -6.08
CA PHE A 213 -3.73 17.17 -5.65
C PHE A 213 -3.76 15.76 -5.02
N GLY A 214 -3.18 14.77 -5.70
CA GLY A 214 -3.07 13.41 -5.17
C GLY A 214 -2.30 13.35 -3.86
N ILE A 215 -1.18 14.09 -3.76
CA ILE A 215 -0.40 14.21 -2.51
C ILE A 215 -1.25 14.80 -1.38
N ALA A 216 -2.02 15.85 -1.66
CA ALA A 216 -2.91 16.45 -0.66
C ALA A 216 -4.01 15.48 -0.21
N VAL A 217 -4.62 14.74 -1.15
CA VAL A 217 -5.63 13.71 -0.83
C VAL A 217 -5.03 12.62 0.06
N LEU A 218 -3.85 12.09 -0.28
CA LEU A 218 -3.14 11.08 0.54
C LEU A 218 -2.83 11.62 1.93
N ALA A 219 -2.35 12.88 2.03
CA ALA A 219 -2.03 13.49 3.32
C ALA A 219 -3.28 13.68 4.19
N VAL A 220 -4.41 14.10 3.61
CA VAL A 220 -5.68 14.27 4.34
C VAL A 220 -6.22 12.93 4.84
N TRP A 221 -6.27 11.91 3.97
CA TRP A 221 -6.72 10.57 4.36
C TRP A 221 -5.79 9.96 5.42
N GLY A 222 -4.46 10.08 5.24
CA GLY A 222 -3.47 9.58 6.18
C GLY A 222 -3.58 10.26 7.55
N ALA A 223 -3.71 11.59 7.59
CA ALA A 223 -3.91 12.33 8.83
C ALA A 223 -5.22 11.94 9.52
N ALA A 224 -6.32 11.85 8.77
CA ALA A 224 -7.62 11.43 9.31
C ALA A 224 -7.56 10.01 9.89
N ALA A 225 -6.97 9.06 9.15
CA ALA A 225 -6.81 7.69 9.60
C ALA A 225 -5.91 7.57 10.82
N ALA A 226 -4.77 8.29 10.86
CA ALA A 226 -3.85 8.30 11.98
C ALA A 226 -4.51 8.88 13.24
N LEU A 227 -5.20 10.02 13.15
CA LEU A 227 -5.94 10.61 14.26
C LEU A 227 -7.05 9.69 14.76
N ALA A 228 -7.79 9.06 13.84
CA ALA A 228 -8.82 8.09 14.18
C ALA A 228 -8.22 6.85 14.86
N ALA A 229 -7.10 6.33 14.35
CA ALA A 229 -6.40 5.22 14.97
C ALA A 229 -5.91 5.59 16.38
N LEU A 230 -5.28 6.75 16.58
CA LEU A 230 -4.84 7.20 17.91
C LEU A 230 -5.98 7.30 18.91
N ARG A 231 -7.19 7.67 18.47
CA ARG A 231 -8.36 7.84 19.33
C ARG A 231 -9.07 6.53 19.66
N TRP A 232 -9.15 5.60 18.71
CA TRP A 232 -10.00 4.41 18.82
C TRP A 232 -9.25 3.09 18.86
N PHE A 233 -7.92 3.11 18.75
CA PHE A 233 -7.11 1.88 18.81
C PHE A 233 -7.26 1.19 20.17
N ARG A 234 -7.57 -0.11 20.14
CA ARG A 234 -7.72 -0.95 21.32
C ARG A 234 -6.63 -2.01 21.35
N PHE A 235 -6.01 -2.18 22.52
CA PHE A 235 -4.98 -3.22 22.74
C PHE A 235 -5.57 -4.57 23.21
N THR A 236 -6.88 -4.61 23.46
CA THR A 236 -7.61 -5.78 23.95
C THR A 236 -8.76 -6.13 23.02
#